data_c4fa620c78b31777e62bac6fb6106347
#
_entry.id   c4fa620c78b31777e62bac6fb6106347
#
_cell.length_a   1.000
_cell.length_b   1.000
_cell.length_c   1.000
_cell.angle_alpha   90.00
_cell.angle_beta   90.00
_cell.angle_gamma   90.00
#
_symmetry.space_group_name_H-M   'P 1'
#
loop_
_entity.id
_entity.type
_entity.pdbx_description
1 polymer ?
#
loop_
_entity_poly.entity_id
_entity_poly.type
_entity_poly.pdbx_seq_one_letter_code
_entity_poly.pdbx_strand_id
1 'polypeptide(L)'
;MRAWLWKPFQEEPYGGDTVKKRFWAAVFLLATGLAQPLKVAILWHQHQPPYENPLTGQYEGPWVRMHGVNDYPWMAEVLLEFPEVKVSFDYTSALLKQIQDYLSGKAKDAYWRVSEKPASALTPEERAFVVERFFDINPRFVAESPRYQELQAKRNRG
;
A
#
# COMPACT_ATOMS: atom_id res chain seq x y z
N MET A 1 -30.16 -31.88 29.85
CA MET A 1 -29.05 -32.02 28.87
C MET A 1 -29.31 -33.27 28.05
N ARG A 2 -29.73 -33.13 26.78
CA ARG A 2 -29.90 -34.26 25.85
C ARG A 2 -28.69 -34.27 24.91
N ALA A 3 -27.84 -35.29 25.05
CA ALA A 3 -26.72 -35.54 24.14
C ALA A 3 -27.27 -36.01 22.77
N TRP A 4 -26.97 -35.27 21.73
CA TRP A 4 -27.19 -35.71 20.36
C TRP A 4 -26.09 -36.68 19.98
N LEU A 5 -26.46 -38.00 20.00
CA LEU A 5 -25.61 -39.06 19.48
C LEU A 5 -25.59 -38.97 17.94
N TRP A 6 -24.47 -38.60 17.42
CA TRP A 6 -24.17 -38.66 15.99
C TRP A 6 -24.11 -40.14 15.57
N LYS A 7 -25.05 -40.61 14.75
CA LYS A 7 -24.97 -41.96 14.14
C LYS A 7 -24.09 -41.86 12.90
N PRO A 8 -23.05 -42.70 12.76
CA PRO A 8 -22.26 -42.72 11.54
C PRO A 8 -23.14 -43.21 10.37
N PHE A 9 -22.98 -42.56 9.23
CA PHE A 9 -23.63 -42.91 7.99
C PHE A 9 -23.16 -44.31 7.56
N GLN A 10 -24.07 -45.29 7.52
CA GLN A 10 -23.75 -46.61 6.97
C GLN A 10 -23.78 -46.49 5.45
N GLU A 11 -22.62 -46.65 4.82
CA GLU A 11 -22.52 -46.78 3.37
C GLU A 11 -23.10 -48.15 2.96
N GLU A 12 -24.25 -48.12 2.35
CA GLU A 12 -24.74 -49.28 1.59
C GLU A 12 -23.81 -49.52 0.40
N PRO A 13 -23.39 -50.76 0.11
CA PRO A 13 -22.57 -51.07 -1.05
C PRO A 13 -23.39 -50.91 -2.32
N TYR A 14 -23.49 -49.72 -2.84
CA TYR A 14 -24.00 -49.50 -4.18
C TYR A 14 -23.05 -50.18 -5.17
N GLY A 15 -23.52 -51.32 -5.75
CA GLY A 15 -22.93 -51.97 -6.90
C GLY A 15 -22.88 -50.96 -8.08
N GLY A 16 -21.95 -50.02 -8.00
CA GLY A 16 -21.92 -48.88 -8.89
C GLY A 16 -21.35 -49.25 -10.22
N ASP A 17 -22.21 -49.37 -11.12
CA ASP A 17 -22.15 -49.30 -12.55
C ASP A 17 -20.84 -48.61 -13.04
N THR A 18 -19.91 -49.42 -13.50
CA THR A 18 -18.64 -48.93 -14.08
C THR A 18 -18.86 -47.96 -15.23
N VAL A 19 -20.04 -48.03 -15.88
CA VAL A 19 -20.48 -47.13 -16.95
C VAL A 19 -20.71 -45.71 -16.40
N LYS A 20 -21.38 -45.59 -15.26
CA LYS A 20 -21.59 -44.27 -14.62
C LYS A 20 -20.29 -43.62 -14.22
N LYS A 21 -19.36 -44.39 -13.63
CA LYS A 21 -18.03 -43.85 -13.25
C LYS A 21 -17.25 -43.39 -14.48
N ARG A 22 -17.28 -44.12 -15.58
CA ARG A 22 -16.62 -43.73 -16.83
C ARG A 22 -17.31 -42.53 -17.46
N PHE A 23 -18.62 -42.41 -17.39
CA PHE A 23 -19.35 -41.25 -17.89
C PHE A 23 -18.99 -40.00 -17.11
N TRP A 24 -19.01 -40.05 -15.79
CA TRP A 24 -18.61 -38.89 -14.97
C TRP A 24 -17.14 -38.50 -15.12
N ALA A 25 -16.23 -39.48 -15.27
CA ALA A 25 -14.83 -39.20 -15.57
C ALA A 25 -14.66 -38.52 -16.92
N ALA A 26 -15.41 -38.96 -17.96
CA ALA A 26 -15.38 -38.30 -19.28
C ALA A 26 -15.97 -36.88 -19.23
N VAL A 27 -17.05 -36.66 -18.50
CA VAL A 27 -17.65 -35.32 -18.28
C VAL A 27 -16.67 -34.41 -17.55
N PHE A 28 -15.97 -34.91 -16.51
CA PHE A 28 -14.97 -34.17 -15.79
C PHE A 28 -13.77 -33.78 -16.68
N LEU A 29 -13.27 -34.75 -17.48
CA LEU A 29 -12.18 -34.48 -18.42
C LEU A 29 -12.57 -33.49 -19.52
N LEU A 30 -13.80 -33.56 -20.04
CA LEU A 30 -14.30 -32.58 -20.99
C LEU A 30 -14.48 -31.20 -20.37
N ALA A 31 -14.94 -31.11 -19.13
CA ALA A 31 -15.11 -29.86 -18.41
C ALA A 31 -13.75 -29.19 -18.13
N THR A 32 -12.72 -29.97 -17.79
CA THR A 32 -11.36 -29.42 -17.59
C THR A 32 -10.70 -28.96 -18.90
N GLY A 33 -11.00 -29.65 -20.01
CA GLY A 33 -10.51 -29.26 -21.34
C GLY A 33 -11.12 -27.96 -21.90
N LEU A 34 -12.28 -27.55 -21.35
CA LEU A 34 -12.97 -26.31 -21.75
C LEU A 34 -12.65 -25.13 -20.82
N ALA A 35 -11.96 -25.38 -19.70
CA ALA A 35 -11.59 -24.33 -18.77
C ALA A 35 -10.54 -23.39 -19.43
N GLN A 36 -10.95 -22.18 -19.75
CA GLN A 36 -10.02 -21.15 -20.18
C GLN A 36 -9.14 -20.74 -19.00
N PRO A 37 -7.84 -20.50 -19.20
CA PRO A 37 -6.98 -20.01 -18.13
C PRO A 37 -7.50 -18.66 -17.63
N LEU A 38 -7.53 -18.49 -16.32
CA LEU A 38 -7.86 -17.21 -15.70
C LEU A 38 -6.81 -16.18 -16.12
N LYS A 39 -7.28 -15.09 -16.70
CA LYS A 39 -6.44 -13.93 -17.03
C LYS A 39 -6.58 -12.91 -15.93
N VAL A 40 -5.46 -12.54 -15.32
CA VAL A 40 -5.38 -11.51 -14.28
C VAL A 40 -4.70 -10.29 -14.85
N ALA A 41 -5.33 -9.13 -14.75
CA ALA A 41 -4.73 -7.83 -15.05
C ALA A 41 -4.49 -7.10 -13.73
N ILE A 42 -3.25 -6.68 -13.50
CA ILE A 42 -2.86 -5.91 -12.33
C ILE A 42 -2.58 -4.49 -12.80
N LEU A 43 -3.32 -3.54 -12.24
CA LEU A 43 -3.13 -2.12 -12.47
C LEU A 43 -2.78 -1.44 -11.14
N TRP A 44 -1.60 -0.85 -11.06
CA TRP A 44 -1.19 0.00 -9.93
C TRP A 44 -1.43 1.46 -10.26
N HIS A 45 -2.46 2.01 -9.64
CA HIS A 45 -2.86 3.40 -9.82
C HIS A 45 -2.12 4.30 -8.85
N GLN A 46 -1.27 5.18 -9.38
CA GLN A 46 -0.48 6.14 -8.64
C GLN A 46 -1.13 7.52 -8.72
N HIS A 47 -1.67 7.97 -7.60
CA HIS A 47 -2.35 9.27 -7.50
C HIS A 47 -1.90 10.04 -6.28
N GLN A 48 -1.66 11.34 -6.47
CA GLN A 48 -1.53 12.31 -5.39
C GLN A 48 -2.28 13.60 -5.80
N PRO A 49 -3.01 14.21 -4.88
CA PRO A 49 -3.61 15.51 -5.15
C PRO A 49 -2.52 16.57 -5.34
N PRO A 50 -2.83 17.71 -5.98
CA PRO A 50 -1.92 18.84 -6.02
C PRO A 50 -1.66 19.39 -4.62
N TYR A 51 -0.39 19.43 -4.21
CA TYR A 51 0.05 20.04 -2.95
C TYR A 51 0.65 21.43 -3.14
N GLU A 52 0.81 21.88 -4.38
CA GLU A 52 1.20 23.25 -4.70
C GLU A 52 0.03 24.19 -4.38
N ASN A 53 0.25 25.14 -3.47
CA ASN A 53 -0.70 26.21 -3.23
C ASN A 53 -0.72 27.14 -4.46
N PRO A 54 -1.85 27.27 -5.16
CA PRO A 54 -1.90 28.04 -6.42
C PRO A 54 -1.67 29.54 -6.25
N LEU A 55 -1.83 30.08 -5.04
CA LEU A 55 -1.63 31.49 -4.76
C LEU A 55 -0.18 31.81 -4.42
N THR A 56 0.52 30.89 -3.79
CA THR A 56 1.90 31.12 -3.31
C THR A 56 2.95 30.34 -4.09
N GLY A 57 2.55 29.33 -4.86
CA GLY A 57 3.45 28.39 -5.53
C GLY A 57 4.23 27.47 -4.57
N GLN A 58 3.88 27.48 -3.28
CA GLN A 58 4.56 26.68 -2.28
C GLN A 58 3.93 25.31 -2.14
N TYR A 59 4.76 24.29 -1.93
CA TYR A 59 4.33 22.92 -1.65
C TYR A 59 4.11 22.74 -0.14
N GLU A 60 2.88 22.44 0.25
CA GLU A 60 2.47 22.35 1.66
C GLU A 60 2.65 20.92 2.21
N GLY A 61 2.32 19.90 1.42
CA GLY A 61 2.39 18.50 1.83
C GLY A 61 3.64 17.78 1.32
N PRO A 62 4.24 16.87 2.11
CA PRO A 62 5.47 16.14 1.75
C PRO A 62 5.22 14.86 0.95
N TRP A 63 3.96 14.49 0.72
CA TRP A 63 3.57 13.14 0.34
C TRP A 63 4.15 12.69 -1.00
N VAL A 64 4.20 13.58 -2.01
CA VAL A 64 4.81 13.25 -3.30
C VAL A 64 6.28 12.89 -3.13
N ARG A 65 7.03 13.68 -2.35
CA ARG A 65 8.44 13.41 -2.09
C ARG A 65 8.62 12.13 -1.28
N MET A 66 7.82 11.92 -0.22
CA MET A 66 7.93 10.74 0.62
C MET A 66 7.67 9.45 -0.16
N HIS A 67 6.59 9.41 -0.95
CA HIS A 67 6.29 8.25 -1.80
C HIS A 67 7.28 8.13 -2.96
N GLY A 68 7.73 9.25 -3.50
CA GLY A 68 8.70 9.29 -4.62
C GLY A 68 10.07 8.72 -4.28
N VAL A 69 10.52 8.85 -3.03
CA VAL A 69 11.84 8.33 -2.61
C VAL A 69 11.78 6.91 -2.05
N ASN A 70 10.62 6.39 -1.75
CA ASN A 70 10.46 5.09 -1.11
C ASN A 70 9.50 4.17 -1.87
N ASP A 71 8.22 4.51 -1.90
CA ASP A 71 7.18 3.56 -2.31
C ASP A 71 7.19 3.28 -3.81
N TYR A 72 7.31 4.32 -4.65
CA TYR A 72 7.27 4.14 -6.10
C TYR A 72 8.50 3.39 -6.64
N PRO A 73 9.74 3.68 -6.22
CA PRO A 73 10.89 2.87 -6.57
C PRO A 73 10.75 1.43 -6.09
N TRP A 74 10.33 1.23 -4.83
CA TRP A 74 10.18 -0.10 -4.25
C TRP A 74 9.14 -0.96 -4.99
N MET A 75 8.04 -0.37 -5.42
CA MET A 75 7.03 -1.07 -6.24
C MET A 75 7.63 -1.56 -7.57
N ALA A 76 8.54 -0.80 -8.18
CA ALA A 76 9.24 -1.23 -9.39
C ALA A 76 10.30 -2.30 -9.06
N GLU A 77 11.05 -2.15 -7.98
CA GLU A 77 12.10 -3.07 -7.56
C GLU A 77 11.57 -4.47 -7.26
N VAL A 78 10.44 -4.58 -6.54
CA VAL A 78 9.84 -5.87 -6.22
C VAL A 78 9.47 -6.68 -7.47
N LEU A 79 9.13 -6.03 -8.58
CA LEU A 79 8.82 -6.71 -9.83
C LEU A 79 10.05 -7.33 -10.50
N LEU A 80 11.27 -6.88 -10.17
CA LEU A 80 12.50 -7.49 -10.67
C LEU A 80 12.72 -8.89 -10.10
N GLU A 81 12.15 -9.18 -8.93
CA GLU A 81 12.17 -10.49 -8.30
C GLU A 81 11.16 -11.47 -8.95
N PHE A 82 10.16 -10.93 -9.67
CA PHE A 82 9.06 -11.69 -10.28
C PHE A 82 8.87 -11.31 -11.76
N PRO A 83 9.84 -11.58 -12.64
CA PRO A 83 9.83 -11.09 -14.02
C PRO A 83 8.69 -11.64 -14.89
N GLU A 84 8.06 -12.74 -14.48
CA GLU A 84 6.89 -13.32 -15.14
C GLU A 84 5.59 -12.56 -14.78
N VAL A 85 5.55 -11.82 -13.69
CA VAL A 85 4.40 -11.01 -13.29
C VAL A 85 4.38 -9.72 -14.10
N LYS A 86 3.28 -9.48 -14.83
CA LYS A 86 3.10 -8.27 -15.63
C LYS A 86 2.13 -7.34 -14.93
N VAL A 87 2.58 -6.11 -14.73
CA VAL A 87 1.81 -5.05 -14.06
C VAL A 87 1.78 -3.82 -14.95
N SER A 88 0.67 -3.12 -14.96
CA SER A 88 0.55 -1.78 -15.55
C SER A 88 0.62 -0.74 -14.44
N PHE A 89 1.39 0.32 -14.66
CA PHE A 89 1.40 1.51 -13.81
C PHE A 89 0.61 2.62 -14.48
N ASP A 90 -0.28 3.23 -13.72
CA ASP A 90 -0.99 4.44 -14.12
C ASP A 90 -0.57 5.59 -13.20
N TYR A 91 0.00 6.63 -13.78
CA TYR A 91 0.41 7.84 -13.07
C TYR A 91 -0.46 9.01 -13.49
N THR A 92 -1.13 9.63 -12.53
CA THR A 92 -1.90 10.85 -12.84
C THR A 92 -0.97 11.99 -13.24
N SER A 93 -1.44 12.86 -14.15
CA SER A 93 -0.66 14.02 -14.61
C SER A 93 -0.29 14.97 -13.46
N ALA A 94 -1.17 15.11 -12.47
CA ALA A 94 -0.90 15.91 -11.27
C ALA A 94 0.28 15.35 -10.47
N LEU A 95 0.37 14.02 -10.33
CA LEU A 95 1.51 13.37 -9.67
C LEU A 95 2.80 13.55 -10.46
N LEU A 96 2.77 13.29 -11.77
CA LEU A 96 3.96 13.42 -12.63
C LEU A 96 4.53 14.85 -12.63
N LYS A 97 3.65 15.85 -12.72
CA LYS A 97 4.08 17.26 -12.61
C LYS A 97 4.82 17.52 -11.30
N GLN A 98 4.25 17.09 -10.19
CA GLN A 98 4.85 17.32 -8.87
C GLN A 98 6.17 16.57 -8.71
N ILE A 99 6.31 15.34 -9.20
CA ILE A 99 7.58 14.61 -9.23
C ILE A 99 8.64 15.41 -10.01
N GLN A 100 8.28 15.90 -11.19
CA GLN A 100 9.18 16.74 -12.01
C GLN A 100 9.60 18.03 -11.29
N ASP A 101 8.67 18.67 -10.59
CA ASP A 101 8.96 19.88 -9.80
C ASP A 101 9.96 19.59 -8.66
N TYR A 102 9.86 18.44 -7.99
CA TYR A 102 10.87 18.01 -7.00
C TYR A 102 12.22 17.69 -7.65
N LEU A 103 12.24 16.97 -8.77
CA LEU A 103 13.47 16.61 -9.47
C LEU A 103 14.21 17.82 -10.04
N SER A 104 13.48 18.84 -10.48
CA SER A 104 14.05 20.09 -10.99
C SER A 104 14.46 21.08 -9.89
N GLY A 105 14.15 20.78 -8.62
CA GLY A 105 14.40 21.68 -7.50
C GLY A 105 13.39 22.84 -7.37
N LYS A 106 12.35 22.85 -8.21
CA LYS A 106 11.27 23.85 -8.13
C LYS A 106 10.42 23.63 -6.87
N ALA A 107 10.12 22.37 -6.56
CA ALA A 107 9.33 22.01 -5.37
C ALA A 107 10.22 21.77 -4.16
N LYS A 108 9.83 22.38 -3.05
CA LYS A 108 10.39 22.11 -1.72
C LYS A 108 9.27 22.27 -0.69
N ASP A 109 8.82 21.16 -0.13
CA ASP A 109 7.70 21.20 0.81
C ASP A 109 8.08 21.80 2.17
N ALA A 110 7.06 22.15 2.95
CA ALA A 110 7.25 22.79 4.26
C ALA A 110 8.08 21.94 5.23
N TYR A 111 7.88 20.62 5.21
CA TYR A 111 8.63 19.69 6.07
C TYR A 111 10.11 19.66 5.70
N TRP A 112 10.43 19.62 4.41
CA TRP A 112 11.81 19.68 3.94
C TRP A 112 12.48 20.99 4.34
N ARG A 113 11.83 22.13 4.10
CA ARG A 113 12.40 23.45 4.43
C ARG A 113 12.81 23.59 5.90
N VAL A 114 11.99 23.11 6.83
CA VAL A 114 12.34 23.18 8.25
C VAL A 114 13.35 22.12 8.67
N SER A 115 13.38 20.96 8.01
CA SER A 115 14.34 19.87 8.30
C SER A 115 15.78 20.23 7.94
N GLU A 116 16.01 21.17 7.02
CA GLU A 116 17.34 21.61 6.65
C GLU A 116 17.97 22.60 7.64
N LYS A 117 17.15 23.18 8.50
CA LYS A 117 17.61 24.14 9.49
C LYS A 117 18.06 23.44 10.78
N PRO A 118 19.18 23.89 11.39
CA PRO A 118 19.47 23.46 12.75
C PRO A 118 18.36 23.94 13.71
N ALA A 119 18.05 23.15 14.73
CA ALA A 119 16.96 23.45 15.67
C ALA A 119 17.09 24.84 16.33
N SER A 120 18.33 25.35 16.51
CA SER A 120 18.60 26.67 17.06
C SER A 120 18.21 27.81 16.11
N ALA A 121 18.12 27.58 14.81
CA ALA A 121 17.80 28.58 13.79
C ALA A 121 16.33 28.58 13.38
N LEU A 122 15.50 27.69 13.95
CA LEU A 122 14.06 27.68 13.71
C LEU A 122 13.40 28.90 14.36
N THR A 123 12.50 29.55 13.61
CA THR A 123 11.64 30.58 14.18
C THR A 123 10.60 29.97 15.14
N PRO A 124 9.94 30.78 15.98
CA PRO A 124 8.86 30.25 16.83
C PRO A 124 7.76 29.53 16.07
N GLU A 125 7.37 30.04 14.90
CA GLU A 125 6.34 29.45 14.03
C GLU A 125 6.82 28.12 13.44
N GLU A 126 8.08 28.03 13.02
CA GLU A 126 8.68 26.81 12.51
C GLU A 126 8.82 25.74 13.60
N ARG A 127 9.13 26.13 14.83
CA ARG A 127 9.13 25.23 16.00
C ARG A 127 7.73 24.69 16.27
N ALA A 128 6.72 25.56 16.27
CA ALA A 128 5.34 25.17 16.44
C ALA A 128 4.92 24.16 15.35
N PHE A 129 5.27 24.44 14.08
CA PHE A 129 5.02 23.53 12.96
C PHE A 129 5.68 22.15 13.16
N VAL A 130 6.95 22.11 13.59
CA VAL A 130 7.65 20.84 13.84
C VAL A 130 6.97 20.05 14.96
N VAL A 131 6.65 20.71 16.09
CA VAL A 131 6.02 20.08 17.25
C VAL A 131 4.61 19.57 16.91
N GLU A 132 3.87 20.28 16.08
CA GLU A 132 2.53 19.88 15.65
C GLU A 132 2.58 18.79 14.59
N ARG A 133 3.35 18.98 13.51
CA ARG A 133 3.23 18.22 12.27
C ARG A 133 4.19 17.02 12.15
N PHE A 134 5.35 17.03 12.81
CA PHE A 134 6.29 15.90 12.70
C PHE A 134 5.86 14.67 13.49
N PHE A 135 4.75 14.78 14.21
CA PHE A 135 4.09 13.66 14.87
C PHE A 135 2.81 13.19 14.16
N ASP A 136 2.58 13.71 12.98
CA ASP A 136 1.44 13.33 12.12
C ASP A 136 1.76 12.02 11.38
N ILE A 137 1.79 10.93 12.15
CA ILE A 137 2.19 9.59 11.73
C ILE A 137 1.20 8.55 12.26
N ASN A 138 1.03 7.46 11.52
CA ASN A 138 0.19 6.37 11.97
C ASN A 138 0.67 5.84 13.34
N PRO A 139 -0.21 5.75 14.35
CA PRO A 139 0.14 5.29 15.71
C PRO A 139 0.86 3.94 15.78
N ARG A 140 0.63 3.07 14.80
CA ARG A 140 1.33 1.78 14.72
C ARG A 140 2.84 1.95 14.62
N PHE A 141 3.32 2.88 13.79
CA PHE A 141 4.76 3.14 13.67
C PHE A 141 5.34 3.76 14.93
N VAL A 142 4.56 4.59 15.63
CA VAL A 142 4.96 5.10 16.95
C VAL A 142 5.16 3.96 17.93
N ALA A 143 4.23 2.99 17.99
CA ALA A 143 4.30 1.84 18.89
C ALA A 143 5.53 0.96 18.64
N GLU A 144 6.02 0.88 17.42
CA GLU A 144 7.19 0.09 17.01
C GLU A 144 8.52 0.81 17.24
N SER A 145 8.51 2.13 17.54
CA SER A 145 9.73 2.95 17.70
C SER A 145 9.85 3.53 19.10
N PRO A 146 10.71 2.97 19.98
CA PRO A 146 10.90 3.49 21.33
C PRO A 146 11.34 4.97 21.38
N ARG A 147 12.18 5.39 20.43
CA ARG A 147 12.62 6.78 20.33
C ARG A 147 11.48 7.72 19.97
N TYR A 148 10.59 7.28 19.08
CA TYR A 148 9.44 8.08 18.70
C TYR A 148 8.46 8.24 19.85
N GLN A 149 8.23 7.18 20.63
CA GLN A 149 7.41 7.22 21.85
C GLN A 149 7.97 8.19 22.89
N GLU A 150 9.30 8.18 23.10
CA GLU A 150 9.98 9.14 23.99
C GLU A 150 9.75 10.59 23.54
N LEU A 151 9.93 10.87 22.25
CA LEU A 151 9.72 12.21 21.70
C LEU A 151 8.25 12.65 21.80
N GLN A 152 7.31 11.75 21.52
CA GLN A 152 5.89 12.02 21.69
C GLN A 152 5.53 12.32 23.15
N ALA A 153 6.09 11.55 24.11
CA ALA A 153 5.90 11.79 25.52
C ALA A 153 6.49 13.15 25.95
N LYS A 154 7.64 13.57 25.40
CA LYS A 154 8.20 14.91 25.62
C LYS A 154 7.29 16.01 25.07
N ARG A 155 6.83 15.86 23.84
CA ARG A 155 5.88 16.80 23.21
C ARG A 155 4.63 17.01 24.07
N ASN A 156 4.05 15.93 24.63
CA ASN A 156 2.82 15.97 25.39
C ASN A 156 2.99 16.59 26.80
N ARG A 157 4.22 16.79 27.24
CA ARG A 157 4.53 17.47 28.54
C ARG A 157 4.78 18.96 28.38
N GLY A 158 4.89 19.48 27.18
CA GLY A 158 5.23 20.88 26.85
C GLY A 158 6.72 20.98 26.58
#